data_72773c32ede56f83e994b01f9ac61ed6
#
_entry.id   72773c32ede56f83e994b01f9ac61ed6
#
_cell.length_a   1.000
_cell.length_b   1.000
_cell.length_c   1.000
_cell.angle_alpha   90.00
_cell.angle_beta   90.00
_cell.angle_gamma   90.00
#
_symmetry.space_group_name_H-M   'P 1'
#
loop_
_entity.id
_entity.type
_entity.pdbx_description
1 polymer ?
#
loop_
_entity_poly.entity_id
_entity_poly.type
_entity_poly.pdbx_seq_one_letter_code
_entity_poly.pdbx_strand_id
1 'polypeptide(L)'
;MKNNNLILKPFDFQNLPFLLDVVVPLWSPSLGDEFFKRFNVEYIIRNNIWENDFRFELLDENQKFLAAAFFARKGDECNAQNWFLNESKRFPLDFLVASKMSKTFLDFMDEKTFALMNDDDIKLSLFISKERGAGCEILERTLKMLSAQGWKNLFLWTDCECNWQWYFKHGFTLVCEDVYKPFCRENEDYKTYIFKRKLM
;
A
#
# COMPACT_ATOMS: atom_id res chain seq x y z
N MET A 1 -14.02 16.26 18.18
CA MET A 1 -14.20 15.80 16.81
C MET A 1 -15.68 15.55 16.62
N LYS A 2 -16.31 16.14 15.59
CA LYS A 2 -17.71 15.84 15.28
C LYS A 2 -17.80 14.34 14.95
N ASN A 3 -18.74 13.64 15.55
CA ASN A 3 -19.12 12.27 15.17
C ASN A 3 -19.69 12.31 13.74
N ASN A 4 -18.82 12.41 12.76
CA ASN A 4 -19.23 12.18 11.38
C ASN A 4 -19.47 10.68 11.24
N ASN A 5 -20.62 10.28 10.75
CA ASN A 5 -20.95 8.89 10.46
C ASN A 5 -20.03 8.36 9.36
N LEU A 6 -18.83 7.91 9.75
CA LEU A 6 -17.85 7.33 8.81
C LEU A 6 -18.26 5.90 8.46
N ILE A 7 -18.26 5.59 7.17
CA ILE A 7 -18.71 4.32 6.62
C ILE A 7 -17.47 3.52 6.20
N LEU A 8 -17.22 2.40 6.86
CA LEU A 8 -16.24 1.40 6.43
C LEU A 8 -16.96 0.35 5.58
N LYS A 9 -16.48 0.11 4.37
CA LYS A 9 -17.02 -0.93 3.47
C LYS A 9 -15.91 -1.57 2.62
N PRO A 10 -16.19 -2.69 1.93
CA PRO A 10 -15.29 -3.21 0.89
C PRO A 10 -15.00 -2.13 -0.14
N PHE A 11 -13.74 -2.11 -0.62
CA PHE A 11 -13.30 -1.13 -1.61
C PHE A 11 -14.04 -1.30 -2.93
N ASP A 12 -14.63 -0.22 -3.40
CA ASP A 12 -15.26 -0.17 -4.72
C ASP A 12 -14.24 0.32 -5.76
N PHE A 13 -13.98 -0.49 -6.79
CA PHE A 13 -13.07 -0.13 -7.89
C PHE A 13 -13.50 1.11 -8.67
N GLN A 14 -14.75 1.54 -8.57
CA GLN A 14 -15.20 2.84 -9.09
C GLN A 14 -14.50 4.01 -8.37
N ASN A 15 -13.99 3.79 -7.15
CA ASN A 15 -13.23 4.76 -6.38
C ASN A 15 -11.71 4.74 -6.68
N LEU A 16 -11.22 3.85 -7.54
CA LEU A 16 -9.82 3.81 -7.96
C LEU A 16 -9.31 5.17 -8.52
N PRO A 17 -10.08 5.93 -9.32
CA PRO A 17 -9.65 7.26 -9.74
C PRO A 17 -9.38 8.23 -8.59
N PHE A 18 -10.20 8.20 -7.53
CA PHE A 18 -9.98 9.05 -6.34
C PHE A 18 -8.75 8.61 -5.54
N LEU A 19 -8.50 7.30 -5.44
CA LEU A 19 -7.29 6.77 -4.83
C LEU A 19 -6.05 7.22 -5.61
N LEU A 20 -6.07 7.14 -6.93
CA LEU A 20 -5.01 7.63 -7.82
C LEU A 20 -4.73 9.12 -7.63
N ASP A 21 -5.77 9.96 -7.53
CA ASP A 21 -5.61 11.40 -7.33
C ASP A 21 -4.88 11.76 -6.02
N VAL A 22 -4.99 10.89 -5.01
CA VAL A 22 -4.24 11.03 -3.75
C VAL A 22 -2.79 10.57 -3.90
N VAL A 23 -2.55 9.47 -4.63
CA VAL A 23 -1.26 8.78 -4.65
C VAL A 23 -0.32 9.33 -5.74
N VAL A 24 -0.84 9.79 -6.88
CA VAL A 24 -0.04 10.34 -7.99
C VAL A 24 0.94 11.43 -7.52
N PRO A 25 0.54 12.43 -6.71
CA PRO A 25 1.49 13.43 -6.22
C PRO A 25 2.61 12.89 -5.31
N LEU A 26 2.41 11.69 -4.74
CA LEU A 26 3.33 11.10 -3.76
C LEU A 26 4.33 10.12 -4.39
N TRP A 27 3.89 9.33 -5.39
CA TRP A 27 4.64 8.17 -5.90
C TRP A 27 4.97 8.26 -7.40
N SER A 28 4.72 9.40 -8.03
CA SER A 28 5.05 9.56 -9.46
C SER A 28 6.55 9.53 -9.68
N PRO A 29 7.02 8.83 -10.75
CA PRO A 29 8.41 8.93 -11.17
C PRO A 29 8.74 10.34 -11.62
N SER A 30 10.02 10.72 -11.58
CA SER A 30 10.50 12.01 -12.05
C SER A 30 10.44 12.21 -13.57
N LEU A 31 10.32 11.11 -14.32
CA LEU A 31 10.25 11.10 -15.78
C LEU A 31 8.83 10.86 -16.30
N GLY A 32 8.59 11.24 -17.56
CA GLY A 32 7.32 11.04 -18.23
C GLY A 32 6.32 12.20 -18.03
N ASP A 33 5.32 12.19 -18.87
CA ASP A 33 4.18 13.11 -18.76
C ASP A 33 3.17 12.66 -17.70
N GLU A 34 2.14 13.46 -17.45
CA GLU A 34 1.13 13.16 -16.44
C GLU A 34 0.35 11.86 -16.74
N PHE A 35 0.22 11.50 -18.03
CA PHE A 35 -0.43 10.27 -18.44
C PHE A 35 0.40 9.04 -18.05
N PHE A 36 1.72 9.08 -18.29
CA PHE A 36 2.63 8.02 -17.86
C PHE A 36 2.75 7.94 -16.34
N LYS A 37 2.85 9.07 -15.65
CA LYS A 37 2.90 9.11 -14.18
C LYS A 37 1.69 8.43 -13.57
N ARG A 38 0.49 8.75 -14.07
CA ARG A 38 -0.75 8.11 -13.62
C ARG A 38 -0.77 6.61 -13.89
N PHE A 39 -0.33 6.17 -15.08
CA PHE A 39 -0.18 4.76 -15.40
C PHE A 39 0.79 4.04 -14.45
N ASN A 40 1.98 4.61 -14.21
CA ASN A 40 2.98 4.01 -13.33
C ASN A 40 2.45 3.87 -11.89
N VAL A 41 1.81 4.90 -11.36
CA VAL A 41 1.21 4.88 -10.02
C VAL A 41 0.04 3.88 -9.96
N GLU A 42 -0.78 3.79 -11.00
CA GLU A 42 -1.84 2.78 -11.07
C GLU A 42 -1.25 1.36 -11.05
N TYR A 43 -0.13 1.13 -11.73
CA TYR A 43 0.57 -0.15 -11.68
C TYR A 43 1.06 -0.47 -10.25
N ILE A 44 1.63 0.51 -9.54
CA ILE A 44 2.03 0.34 -8.13
C ILE A 44 0.82 -0.01 -7.26
N ILE A 45 -0.30 0.71 -7.39
CA ILE A 45 -1.52 0.42 -6.63
C ILE A 45 -2.02 -0.99 -6.95
N ARG A 46 -2.08 -1.38 -8.22
CA ARG A 46 -2.56 -2.71 -8.64
C ARG A 46 -1.68 -3.84 -8.12
N ASN A 47 -0.37 -3.64 -7.97
CA ASN A 47 0.53 -4.60 -7.31
C ASN A 47 0.24 -4.78 -5.81
N ASN A 48 -0.54 -3.90 -5.21
CA ASN A 48 -1.02 -4.00 -3.84
C ASN A 48 -2.48 -4.50 -3.74
N ILE A 49 -3.10 -4.84 -4.88
CA ILE A 49 -4.44 -5.43 -4.96
C ILE A 49 -4.28 -6.94 -5.16
N TRP A 50 -4.49 -7.68 -4.07
CA TRP A 50 -4.39 -9.13 -4.03
C TRP A 50 -5.75 -9.79 -4.21
N GLU A 51 -5.79 -11.03 -4.72
CA GLU A 51 -7.04 -11.77 -4.94
C GLU A 51 -7.62 -12.30 -3.62
N ASN A 52 -8.24 -11.40 -2.87
CA ASN A 52 -8.92 -11.66 -1.62
C ASN A 52 -9.99 -10.59 -1.35
N ASP A 53 -10.75 -10.73 -0.25
CA ASP A 53 -11.80 -9.80 0.16
C ASP A 53 -11.33 -8.76 1.21
N PHE A 54 -10.02 -8.69 1.48
CA PHE A 54 -9.47 -7.80 2.50
C PHE A 54 -9.04 -6.45 1.92
N ARG A 55 -9.95 -5.78 1.24
CA ARG A 55 -9.77 -4.43 0.69
C ARG A 55 -10.89 -3.54 1.19
N PHE A 56 -10.55 -2.49 1.88
CA PHE A 56 -11.52 -1.60 2.53
C PHE A 56 -11.29 -0.16 2.15
N GLU A 57 -12.39 0.59 2.14
CA GLU A 57 -12.38 2.04 2.04
C GLU A 57 -13.19 2.66 3.18
N LEU A 58 -12.81 3.86 3.55
CA LEU A 58 -13.51 4.70 4.50
C LEU A 58 -14.11 5.89 3.75
N LEU A 59 -15.40 6.08 3.90
CA LEU A 59 -16.15 7.19 3.31
C LEU A 59 -16.75 8.06 4.41
N ASP A 60 -17.05 9.31 4.10
CA ASP A 60 -17.89 10.15 4.93
C ASP A 60 -19.40 9.85 4.70
N GLU A 61 -20.26 10.58 5.41
CA GLU A 61 -21.72 10.47 5.30
C GLU A 61 -22.28 10.83 3.90
N ASN A 62 -21.49 11.57 3.11
CA ASN A 62 -21.83 11.95 1.73
C ASN A 62 -21.21 11.01 0.68
N GLN A 63 -20.73 9.84 1.09
CA GLN A 63 -20.04 8.85 0.23
C GLN A 63 -18.71 9.35 -0.37
N LYS A 64 -18.11 10.41 0.19
CA LYS A 64 -16.81 10.92 -0.26
C LYS A 64 -15.69 10.02 0.25
N PHE A 65 -14.76 9.65 -0.63
CA PHE A 65 -13.58 8.86 -0.32
C PHE A 65 -12.62 9.59 0.64
N LEU A 66 -12.24 8.92 1.74
CA LEU A 66 -11.34 9.47 2.77
C LEU A 66 -10.05 8.67 2.92
N ALA A 67 -10.12 7.34 2.85
CA ALA A 67 -8.96 6.46 3.04
C ALA A 67 -9.21 5.07 2.44
N ALA A 68 -8.11 4.33 2.16
CA ALA A 68 -8.14 2.93 1.78
C ALA A 68 -7.09 2.14 2.56
N ALA A 69 -7.41 0.87 2.85
CA ALA A 69 -6.51 -0.11 3.44
C ALA A 69 -6.71 -1.46 2.75
N PHE A 70 -5.67 -1.98 2.11
CA PHE A 70 -5.69 -3.28 1.44
C PHE A 70 -4.74 -4.22 2.15
N PHE A 71 -5.12 -5.49 2.20
CA PHE A 71 -4.36 -6.50 2.93
C PHE A 71 -4.08 -7.70 2.02
N ALA A 72 -3.01 -8.43 2.35
CA ALA A 72 -2.60 -9.64 1.67
C ALA A 72 -2.26 -10.74 2.66
N ARG A 73 -2.63 -11.97 2.31
CA ARG A 73 -2.22 -13.18 3.02
C ARG A 73 -1.03 -13.81 2.30
N LYS A 74 -0.30 -14.62 2.99
CA LYS A 74 0.69 -15.49 2.37
C LYS A 74 0.01 -16.42 1.37
N GLY A 75 0.51 -16.46 0.13
CA GLY A 75 -0.05 -17.28 -0.95
C GLY A 75 -1.19 -16.62 -1.76
N ASP A 76 -1.64 -15.42 -1.41
CA ASP A 76 -2.56 -14.69 -2.31
C ASP A 76 -1.88 -14.35 -3.63
N GLU A 77 -2.63 -14.31 -4.72
CA GLU A 77 -2.15 -13.96 -6.07
C GLU A 77 -2.43 -12.49 -6.40
N CYS A 78 -1.65 -11.93 -7.34
CA CYS A 78 -1.81 -10.56 -7.81
C CYS A 78 -1.80 -10.50 -9.34
N ASN A 79 -2.85 -9.96 -9.95
CA ASN A 79 -3.04 -9.88 -11.40
C ASN A 79 -2.51 -8.58 -12.04
N ALA A 80 -1.77 -7.77 -11.32
CA ALA A 80 -1.25 -6.49 -11.83
C ALA A 80 -0.39 -6.64 -13.09
N GLN A 81 0.35 -7.75 -13.23
CA GLN A 81 1.19 -8.01 -14.39
C GLN A 81 0.38 -8.16 -15.68
N ASN A 82 -0.77 -8.82 -15.64
CA ASN A 82 -1.65 -8.97 -16.80
C ASN A 82 -2.20 -7.61 -17.26
N TRP A 83 -2.61 -6.78 -16.32
CA TRP A 83 -3.02 -5.40 -16.61
C TRP A 83 -1.87 -4.60 -17.24
N PHE A 84 -0.67 -4.67 -16.64
CA PHE A 84 0.50 -3.97 -17.14
C PHE A 84 0.84 -4.36 -18.59
N LEU A 85 0.86 -5.64 -18.93
CA LEU A 85 1.16 -6.14 -20.28
C LEU A 85 0.19 -5.62 -21.35
N ASN A 86 -1.06 -5.36 -20.95
CA ASN A 86 -2.07 -4.81 -21.87
C ASN A 86 -1.91 -3.28 -22.03
N GLU A 87 -1.77 -2.57 -20.93
CA GLU A 87 -1.79 -1.10 -20.92
C GLU A 87 -0.45 -0.46 -21.29
N SER A 88 0.67 -1.15 -21.05
CA SER A 88 2.01 -0.63 -21.31
C SER A 88 2.35 -0.45 -22.80
N LYS A 89 1.62 -1.12 -23.70
CA LYS A 89 1.87 -1.09 -25.17
C LYS A 89 1.86 0.32 -25.78
N ARG A 90 1.25 1.26 -25.10
CA ARG A 90 1.10 2.67 -25.54
C ARG A 90 2.23 3.58 -25.07
N PHE A 91 3.19 3.05 -24.28
CA PHE A 91 4.29 3.83 -23.75
C PHE A 91 5.65 3.44 -24.34
N PRO A 92 6.60 4.39 -24.50
CA PRO A 92 7.96 4.11 -24.88
C PRO A 92 8.66 3.17 -23.89
N LEU A 93 9.57 2.34 -24.39
CA LEU A 93 10.30 1.36 -23.57
C LEU A 93 11.09 2.00 -22.43
N ASP A 94 11.68 3.17 -22.67
CA ASP A 94 12.46 3.90 -21.65
C ASP A 94 11.61 4.27 -20.43
N PHE A 95 10.35 4.61 -20.64
CA PHE A 95 9.41 4.90 -19.53
C PHE A 95 9.09 3.62 -18.74
N LEU A 96 8.96 2.49 -19.42
CA LEU A 96 8.62 1.22 -18.79
C LEU A 96 9.73 0.68 -17.86
N VAL A 97 10.96 1.18 -18.00
CA VAL A 97 12.06 0.88 -17.04
C VAL A 97 11.68 1.31 -15.64
N ALA A 98 11.13 2.53 -15.46
CA ALA A 98 10.70 3.00 -14.15
C ALA A 98 9.63 2.09 -13.51
N SER A 99 8.64 1.67 -14.32
CA SER A 99 7.60 0.74 -13.84
C SER A 99 8.17 -0.63 -13.44
N LYS A 100 9.17 -1.13 -14.18
CA LYS A 100 9.87 -2.39 -13.85
C LYS A 100 10.68 -2.25 -12.56
N MET A 101 11.37 -1.12 -12.37
CA MET A 101 12.11 -0.85 -11.13
C MET A 101 11.18 -0.81 -9.93
N SER A 102 10.05 -0.11 -10.03
CA SER A 102 9.01 -0.09 -8.99
C SER A 102 8.53 -1.51 -8.68
N LYS A 103 8.21 -2.31 -9.70
CA LYS A 103 7.76 -3.70 -9.52
C LYS A 103 8.82 -4.55 -8.82
N THR A 104 10.08 -4.47 -9.25
CA THR A 104 11.19 -5.22 -8.62
C THR A 104 11.34 -4.86 -7.15
N PHE A 105 11.18 -3.59 -6.80
CA PHE A 105 11.24 -3.14 -5.42
C PHE A 105 10.04 -3.67 -4.59
N LEU A 106 8.84 -3.58 -5.15
CA LEU A 106 7.62 -4.11 -4.49
C LEU A 106 7.75 -5.62 -4.22
N ASP A 107 8.16 -6.40 -5.23
CA ASP A 107 8.36 -7.84 -5.09
C ASP A 107 9.39 -8.18 -4.01
N PHE A 108 10.53 -7.50 -4.05
CA PHE A 108 11.58 -7.69 -3.04
C PHE A 108 11.08 -7.44 -1.61
N MET A 109 10.33 -6.36 -1.40
CA MET A 109 9.82 -6.02 -0.08
C MET A 109 8.68 -6.96 0.36
N ASP A 110 7.84 -7.39 -0.58
CA ASP A 110 6.78 -8.34 -0.32
C ASP A 110 7.32 -9.71 0.04
N GLU A 111 8.28 -10.24 -0.73
CA GLU A 111 8.95 -11.51 -0.44
C GLU A 111 9.61 -11.50 0.95
N LYS A 112 10.35 -10.42 1.28
CA LYS A 112 10.94 -10.25 2.63
C LYS A 112 9.88 -10.25 3.73
N THR A 113 8.79 -9.54 3.51
CA THR A 113 7.71 -9.42 4.51
C THR A 113 7.03 -10.77 4.71
N PHE A 114 6.64 -11.44 3.62
CA PHE A 114 6.01 -12.76 3.69
C PHE A 114 6.93 -13.84 4.29
N ALA A 115 8.25 -13.72 4.12
CA ALA A 115 9.19 -14.63 4.77
C ALA A 115 9.18 -14.54 6.31
N LEU A 116 8.81 -13.37 6.87
CA LEU A 116 8.71 -13.14 8.32
C LEU A 116 7.33 -13.50 8.90
N MET A 117 6.32 -13.74 8.05
CA MET A 117 4.94 -14.01 8.45
C MET A 117 4.70 -15.51 8.64
N ASN A 118 3.79 -15.85 9.56
CA ASN A 118 3.17 -17.15 9.66
C ASN A 118 1.85 -17.19 8.87
N ASP A 119 1.21 -18.35 8.82
CA ASP A 119 -0.04 -18.51 8.05
C ASP A 119 -1.24 -17.80 8.68
N ASP A 120 -1.17 -17.48 9.97
CA ASP A 120 -2.19 -16.72 10.72
C ASP A 120 -1.86 -15.22 10.86
N ASP A 121 -0.87 -14.74 10.11
CA ASP A 121 -0.51 -13.32 9.98
C ASP A 121 -1.06 -12.74 8.68
N ILE A 122 -1.30 -11.42 8.67
CA ILE A 122 -1.77 -10.67 7.50
C ILE A 122 -0.87 -9.47 7.24
N LYS A 123 -0.68 -9.09 5.97
CA LYS A 123 0.11 -7.91 5.56
C LYS A 123 -0.81 -6.76 5.18
N LEU A 124 -0.56 -5.55 5.68
CA LEU A 124 -1.11 -4.32 5.13
C LEU A 124 -0.32 -3.95 3.87
N SER A 125 -0.92 -4.17 2.70
CA SER A 125 -0.25 -3.99 1.41
C SER A 125 -0.36 -2.57 0.87
N LEU A 126 -1.50 -1.91 1.09
CA LEU A 126 -1.71 -0.50 0.74
C LEU A 126 -2.39 0.22 1.89
N PHE A 127 -1.88 1.39 2.24
CA PHE A 127 -2.47 2.23 3.27
C PHE A 127 -2.38 3.71 2.88
N ILE A 128 -3.51 4.29 2.49
CA ILE A 128 -3.61 5.65 1.99
C ILE A 128 -4.71 6.40 2.73
N SER A 129 -4.41 7.64 3.11
CA SER A 129 -5.37 8.53 3.75
C SER A 129 -5.32 9.91 3.09
N LYS A 130 -6.47 10.40 2.65
CA LYS A 130 -6.63 11.73 2.06
C LYS A 130 -6.78 12.81 3.11
N GLU A 131 -7.44 12.49 4.24
CA GLU A 131 -7.76 13.46 5.27
C GLU A 131 -7.14 13.09 6.63
N ARG A 132 -6.76 14.11 7.38
CA ARG A 132 -6.18 13.95 8.71
C ARG A 132 -7.14 13.19 9.64
N GLY A 133 -6.67 12.11 10.24
CA GLY A 133 -7.43 11.26 11.15
C GLY A 133 -8.14 10.09 10.47
N ALA A 134 -8.45 10.15 9.16
CA ALA A 134 -9.10 9.05 8.45
C ALA A 134 -8.22 7.78 8.41
N GLY A 135 -6.89 7.94 8.31
CA GLY A 135 -5.96 6.81 8.41
C GLY A 135 -6.03 6.08 9.74
N CYS A 136 -6.06 6.80 10.87
CA CYS A 136 -6.23 6.16 12.18
C CYS A 136 -7.56 5.43 12.27
N GLU A 137 -8.62 6.03 11.78
CA GLU A 137 -9.97 5.46 11.86
C GLU A 137 -10.11 4.18 11.05
N ILE A 138 -9.68 4.18 9.79
CA ILE A 138 -9.73 2.96 8.95
C ILE A 138 -8.84 1.87 9.53
N LEU A 139 -7.63 2.21 10.01
CA LEU A 139 -6.73 1.24 10.61
C LEU A 139 -7.36 0.59 11.83
N GLU A 140 -7.85 1.35 12.80
CA GLU A 140 -8.41 0.78 14.03
C GLU A 140 -9.67 -0.06 13.78
N ARG A 141 -10.53 0.33 12.83
CA ARG A 141 -11.70 -0.48 12.46
C ARG A 141 -11.30 -1.79 11.78
N THR A 142 -10.36 -1.75 10.84
CA THR A 142 -9.89 -2.95 10.15
C THR A 142 -9.12 -3.87 11.08
N LEU A 143 -8.31 -3.34 12.03
CA LEU A 143 -7.62 -4.15 13.03
C LEU A 143 -8.60 -4.94 13.92
N LYS A 144 -9.69 -4.29 14.39
CA LYS A 144 -10.73 -4.97 15.17
C LYS A 144 -11.39 -6.09 14.40
N MET A 145 -11.69 -5.85 13.13
CA MET A 145 -12.31 -6.84 12.26
C MET A 145 -11.37 -8.03 12.00
N LEU A 146 -10.09 -7.77 11.68
CA LEU A 146 -9.09 -8.81 11.44
C LEU A 146 -8.84 -9.65 12.70
N SER A 147 -8.75 -9.00 13.88
CA SER A 147 -8.65 -9.70 15.16
C SER A 147 -9.84 -10.62 15.40
N ALA A 148 -11.06 -10.15 15.16
CA ALA A 148 -12.28 -10.94 15.31
C ALA A 148 -12.33 -12.16 14.35
N GLN A 149 -11.62 -12.10 13.22
CA GLN A 149 -11.46 -13.20 12.27
C GLN A 149 -10.33 -14.17 12.65
N GLY A 150 -9.58 -13.90 13.72
CA GLY A 150 -8.55 -14.79 14.25
C GLY A 150 -7.13 -14.51 13.76
N TRP A 151 -6.91 -13.44 12.97
CA TRP A 151 -5.57 -13.03 12.57
C TRP A 151 -4.75 -12.62 13.81
N LYS A 152 -3.47 -13.03 13.84
CA LYS A 152 -2.60 -12.84 15.03
C LYS A 152 -1.78 -11.57 14.96
N ASN A 153 -1.19 -11.29 13.81
CA ASN A 153 -0.34 -10.12 13.65
C ASN A 153 -0.60 -9.44 12.31
N LEU A 154 -0.44 -8.12 12.31
CA LEU A 154 -0.38 -7.32 11.10
C LEU A 154 1.06 -6.95 10.81
N PHE A 155 1.52 -7.27 9.60
CA PHE A 155 2.80 -6.83 9.05
C PHE A 155 2.60 -5.72 8.03
N LEU A 156 3.59 -4.88 7.86
CA LEU A 156 3.70 -3.96 6.73
C LEU A 156 5.16 -3.67 6.45
N TRP A 157 5.45 -3.23 5.25
CA TRP A 157 6.72 -2.62 4.93
C TRP A 157 6.54 -1.16 4.48
N THR A 158 7.58 -0.38 4.60
CA THR A 158 7.66 1.02 4.19
C THR A 158 9.13 1.39 3.96
N ASP A 159 9.39 2.62 3.54
CA ASP A 159 10.73 3.13 3.27
C ASP A 159 10.99 4.50 3.89
N CYS A 160 12.20 5.02 3.68
CA CYS A 160 12.64 6.28 4.25
C CYS A 160 11.95 7.52 3.64
N GLU A 161 11.33 7.40 2.46
CA GLU A 161 10.58 8.50 1.82
C GLU A 161 9.14 8.60 2.36
N CYS A 162 8.68 7.59 3.09
CA CYS A 162 7.37 7.55 3.72
C CYS A 162 7.39 8.05 5.17
N ASN A 163 6.20 8.30 5.75
CA ASN A 163 6.08 8.67 7.17
C ASN A 163 6.16 7.43 8.09
N TRP A 164 7.30 6.71 8.03
CA TRP A 164 7.51 5.44 8.75
C TRP A 164 7.45 5.58 10.28
N GLN A 165 7.84 6.74 10.85
CA GLN A 165 7.77 7.00 12.30
C GLN A 165 6.33 6.99 12.84
N TRP A 166 5.35 7.19 11.96
CA TRP A 166 3.94 7.14 12.32
C TRP A 166 3.55 5.78 12.90
N TYR A 167 4.11 4.70 12.39
CA TYR A 167 3.78 3.34 12.80
C TYR A 167 4.16 3.05 14.27
N PHE A 168 5.27 3.57 14.77
CA PHE A 168 5.63 3.43 16.20
C PHE A 168 4.56 4.01 17.12
N LYS A 169 4.00 5.18 16.76
CA LYS A 169 2.94 5.84 17.54
C LYS A 169 1.62 5.09 17.51
N HIS A 170 1.47 4.14 16.59
CA HIS A 170 0.26 3.34 16.41
C HIS A 170 0.48 1.86 16.78
N GLY A 171 1.42 1.58 17.70
CA GLY A 171 1.59 0.27 18.30
C GLY A 171 2.29 -0.77 17.43
N PHE A 172 2.96 -0.33 16.37
CA PHE A 172 3.82 -1.22 15.57
C PHE A 172 5.24 -1.26 16.14
N THR A 173 5.87 -2.42 16.04
CA THR A 173 7.28 -2.66 16.38
C THR A 173 8.07 -2.89 15.11
N LEU A 174 9.22 -2.26 14.97
CA LEU A 174 10.16 -2.51 13.89
C LEU A 174 10.75 -3.93 14.05
N VAL A 175 10.65 -4.75 13.00
CA VAL A 175 11.18 -6.13 13.00
C VAL A 175 12.32 -6.33 12.01
N CYS A 176 12.45 -5.44 11.02
CA CYS A 176 13.57 -5.44 10.08
C CYS A 176 13.85 -4.02 9.59
N GLU A 177 15.13 -3.62 9.58
CA GLU A 177 15.63 -2.45 8.85
C GLU A 177 16.72 -2.93 7.89
N ASP A 178 16.69 -2.44 6.65
CA ASP A 178 17.67 -2.80 5.63
C ASP A 178 17.90 -1.64 4.65
N VAL A 179 18.91 -1.78 3.80
CA VAL A 179 19.24 -0.82 2.73
C VAL A 179 18.98 -1.45 1.38
N TYR A 180 18.08 -0.83 0.60
CA TYR A 180 17.81 -1.24 -0.78
C TYR A 180 18.80 -0.55 -1.73
N LYS A 181 19.90 -1.21 -2.03
CA LYS A 181 21.03 -0.67 -2.82
C LYS A 181 20.63 -0.05 -4.16
N PRO A 182 19.69 -0.61 -4.96
CA PRO A 182 19.33 -0.03 -6.25
C PRO A 182 18.75 1.39 -6.19
N PHE A 183 18.24 1.83 -5.03
CA PHE A 183 17.68 3.17 -4.85
C PHE A 183 18.57 4.10 -4.05
N CYS A 184 19.75 3.64 -3.59
CA CYS A 184 20.70 4.52 -2.94
C CYS A 184 21.20 5.60 -3.90
N ARG A 185 21.36 6.81 -3.38
CA ARG A 185 22.00 7.94 -4.06
C ARG A 185 23.44 8.08 -3.55
N GLU A 186 24.21 8.92 -4.20
CA GLU A 186 25.56 9.24 -3.72
C GLU A 186 25.46 9.81 -2.29
N ASN A 187 26.08 9.12 -1.33
CA ASN A 187 26.09 9.44 0.11
C ASN A 187 24.75 9.33 0.85
N GLU A 188 23.74 8.70 0.27
CA GLU A 188 22.43 8.50 0.93
C GLU A 188 21.91 7.07 0.74
N ASP A 189 21.79 6.35 1.86
CA ASP A 189 21.22 5.01 1.89
C ASP A 189 19.70 5.07 1.77
N TYR A 190 19.13 4.29 0.84
CA TYR A 190 17.70 4.10 0.75
C TYR A 190 17.26 3.03 1.73
N LYS A 191 16.76 3.44 2.90
CA LYS A 191 16.36 2.55 3.98
C LYS A 191 14.95 2.02 3.80
N THR A 192 14.78 0.76 4.13
CA THR A 192 13.49 0.05 4.15
C THR A 192 13.23 -0.51 5.53
N TYR A 193 11.97 -0.59 5.91
CA TYR A 193 11.52 -0.98 7.23
C TYR A 193 10.39 -1.99 7.13
N ILE A 194 10.42 -3.05 7.93
CA ILE A 194 9.28 -3.96 8.11
C ILE A 194 8.81 -3.83 9.55
N PHE A 195 7.54 -3.58 9.71
CA PHE A 195 6.87 -3.42 10.99
C PHE A 195 5.90 -4.57 11.24
N LYS A 196 5.67 -4.84 12.53
CA LYS A 196 4.70 -5.81 13.02
C LYS A 196 3.87 -5.20 14.14
N ARG A 197 2.56 -5.46 14.14
CA ARG A 197 1.65 -5.16 15.25
C ARG A 197 0.86 -6.41 15.61
N LYS A 198 0.83 -6.77 16.90
CA LYS A 198 -0.01 -7.85 17.40
C LYS A 198 -1.48 -7.42 17.34
N LEU A 199 -2.34 -8.30 16.83
CA LEU A 199 -3.79 -8.15 16.86
C LEU A 199 -4.31 -8.78 18.17
N MET A 200 -5.15 -8.05 18.90
CA MET A 200 -5.68 -8.47 20.20
C MET A 200 -7.14 -8.89 20.05
#